data_b7751d57710ffa037995b660ba1646f3
#
_entry.id   b7751d57710ffa037995b660ba1646f3
#
_cell.length_a   1.000
_cell.length_b   1.000
_cell.length_c   1.000
_cell.angle_alpha   90.00
_cell.angle_beta   90.00
_cell.angle_gamma   90.00
#
_symmetry.space_group_name_H-M   'P 1'
#
loop_
_entity.id
_entity.type
_entity.pdbx_description
1 polymer ?
#
loop_
_entity_poly.entity_id
_entity_poly.type
_entity_poly.pdbx_seq_one_letter_code
_entity_poly.pdbx_strand_id
1 'polypeptide(L)'
;MSKKITTYQEDLIEALKDPREAAAYLNAAMEEGDRELFLLALRNVAEARGGMTALSQKSKLNRESLYRMLSKNGNPEIKSILTLLYAMGLKLSIEPQTRRAKSSKVKEVA
;
A
#
# COMPACT_ATOMS: atom_id res chain seq x y z
N MET A 1 26.66 11.90 -18.10
CA MET A 1 26.24 11.71 -17.45
C MET A 1 26.22 10.70 -16.98
N SER A 2 26.31 10.50 -16.45
CA SER A 2 26.29 9.45 -16.04
C SER A 2 25.16 8.93 -15.73
N LYS A 3 24.87 7.96 -16.03
CA LYS A 3 23.82 7.39 -15.78
C LYS A 3 23.94 6.89 -14.50
N LYS A 4 23.30 7.25 -13.63
CA LYS A 4 23.29 6.76 -12.42
C LYS A 4 22.73 5.42 -12.30
N ILE A 5 23.23 4.55 -11.59
CA ILE A 5 22.64 3.27 -11.36
C ILE A 5 21.73 3.39 -10.21
N THR A 6 20.47 3.22 -10.42
CA THR A 6 19.52 3.29 -9.31
C THR A 6 19.20 1.91 -8.84
N THR A 7 18.74 1.76 -7.63
CA THR A 7 18.38 0.47 -7.11
C THR A 7 16.96 0.16 -7.54
N TYR A 8 16.57 -1.09 -7.41
CA TYR A 8 15.20 -1.48 -7.70
C TYR A 8 14.25 -0.69 -6.82
N GLN A 9 14.63 -0.49 -5.55
CA GLN A 9 13.76 0.23 -4.62
C GLN A 9 13.59 1.69 -5.06
N GLU A 10 14.63 2.32 -5.51
CA GLU A 10 14.52 3.70 -5.96
C GLU A 10 13.62 3.80 -7.18
N ASP A 11 13.73 2.86 -8.09
CA ASP A 11 12.90 2.86 -9.27
C ASP A 11 11.44 2.62 -8.91
N LEU A 12 11.20 1.75 -7.95
CA LEU A 12 9.85 1.46 -7.51
C LEU A 12 9.22 2.71 -6.90
N ILE A 13 9.94 3.37 -6.00
CA ILE A 13 9.41 4.56 -5.34
C ILE A 13 9.10 5.64 -6.36
N GLU A 14 9.96 5.77 -7.37
CA GLU A 14 9.71 6.76 -8.39
C GLU A 14 8.43 6.42 -9.17
N ALA A 15 8.24 5.17 -9.51
CA ALA A 15 7.06 4.75 -10.24
C ALA A 15 5.80 4.96 -9.42
N LEU A 16 5.88 4.75 -8.11
CA LEU A 16 4.71 4.87 -7.26
C LEU A 16 4.26 6.30 -7.01
N LYS A 17 4.97 7.26 -7.55
CA LYS A 17 4.51 8.62 -7.43
C LYS A 17 3.30 8.82 -8.33
N ASP A 18 3.11 7.97 -9.32
CA ASP A 18 1.95 8.01 -10.18
C ASP A 18 0.82 7.31 -9.45
N PRO A 19 -0.31 7.97 -9.19
CA PRO A 19 -1.39 7.34 -8.43
C PRO A 19 -1.94 6.07 -9.07
N ARG A 20 -1.91 5.97 -10.40
CA ARG A 20 -2.40 4.77 -11.02
C ARG A 20 -1.44 3.61 -10.79
N GLU A 21 -0.14 3.88 -10.77
CA GLU A 21 0.81 2.84 -10.47
C GLU A 21 0.71 2.43 -9.01
N ALA A 22 0.49 3.40 -8.13
CA ALA A 22 0.34 3.09 -6.71
C ALA A 22 -0.89 2.21 -6.49
N ALA A 23 -1.99 2.53 -7.15
CA ALA A 23 -3.21 1.74 -6.98
C ALA A 23 -3.01 0.31 -7.49
N ALA A 24 -2.39 0.16 -8.65
CA ALA A 24 -2.14 -1.16 -9.21
C ALA A 24 -1.23 -1.97 -8.31
N TYR A 25 -0.23 -1.33 -7.76
CA TYR A 25 0.73 -2.00 -6.90
C TYR A 25 0.05 -2.50 -5.61
N LEU A 26 -0.78 -1.66 -5.00
CA LEU A 26 -1.47 -2.06 -3.80
C LEU A 26 -2.50 -3.14 -4.08
N ASN A 27 -3.20 -3.05 -5.20
CA ASN A 27 -4.17 -4.07 -5.55
C ASN A 27 -3.48 -5.42 -5.77
N ALA A 28 -2.32 -5.41 -6.41
CA ALA A 28 -1.59 -6.65 -6.63
C ALA A 28 -1.14 -7.25 -5.29
N ALA A 29 -0.69 -6.41 -4.37
CA ALA A 29 -0.27 -6.90 -3.07
C ALA A 29 -1.46 -7.48 -2.32
N MET A 30 -2.62 -6.85 -2.46
CA MET A 30 -3.79 -7.32 -1.77
C MET A 30 -4.25 -8.66 -2.32
N GLU A 31 -4.10 -8.87 -3.61
CA GLU A 31 -4.48 -10.12 -4.19
C GLU A 31 -3.64 -11.28 -3.73
N GLU A 32 -2.43 -11.03 -3.25
CA GLU A 32 -1.61 -12.12 -2.77
C GLU A 32 -2.13 -12.65 -1.44
N GLY A 33 -2.93 -11.88 -0.75
CA GLY A 33 -3.50 -12.33 0.52
C GLY A 33 -2.50 -12.40 1.66
N ASP A 34 -1.38 -11.74 1.53
CA ASP A 34 -0.35 -11.78 2.53
C ASP A 34 -0.30 -10.42 3.22
N ARG A 35 -0.66 -10.38 4.50
CA ARG A 35 -0.71 -9.12 5.22
C ARG A 35 0.64 -8.41 5.25
N GLU A 36 1.72 -9.14 5.45
CA GLU A 36 3.02 -8.56 5.52
C GLU A 36 3.39 -7.90 4.21
N LEU A 37 3.06 -8.53 3.12
CA LEU A 37 3.33 -7.97 1.81
C LEU A 37 2.52 -6.71 1.57
N PHE A 38 1.27 -6.72 2.00
CA PHE A 38 0.42 -5.54 1.82
C PHE A 38 0.95 -4.37 2.65
N LEU A 39 1.41 -4.64 3.88
CA LEU A 39 1.94 -3.57 4.71
C LEU A 39 3.23 -3.02 4.11
N LEU A 40 4.05 -3.87 3.53
CA LEU A 40 5.25 -3.39 2.87
C LEU A 40 4.87 -2.51 1.68
N ALA A 41 3.84 -2.92 0.94
CA ALA A 41 3.41 -2.13 -0.20
C ALA A 41 2.90 -0.76 0.25
N LEU A 42 2.17 -0.71 1.37
CA LEU A 42 1.70 0.56 1.90
C LEU A 42 2.86 1.46 2.31
N ARG A 43 3.92 0.87 2.89
CA ARG A 43 5.08 1.66 3.26
C ARG A 43 5.74 2.25 2.03
N ASN A 44 5.85 1.49 0.96
CA ASN A 44 6.48 1.98 -0.26
C ASN A 44 5.66 3.09 -0.90
N VAL A 45 4.34 2.96 -0.89
CA VAL A 45 3.51 4.02 -1.44
C VAL A 45 3.61 5.26 -0.56
N ALA A 46 3.65 5.09 0.76
CA ALA A 46 3.78 6.23 1.65
C ALA A 46 5.07 6.97 1.38
N GLU A 47 6.15 6.23 1.15
CA GLU A 47 7.41 6.87 0.87
C GLU A 47 7.34 7.66 -0.44
N ALA A 48 6.68 7.13 -1.44
CA ALA A 48 6.56 7.81 -2.72
C ALA A 48 5.68 9.05 -2.62
N ARG A 49 4.77 9.07 -1.64
CA ARG A 49 3.85 10.19 -1.53
C ARG A 49 4.27 11.17 -0.44
N GLY A 50 5.52 11.32 -0.19
CA GLY A 50 5.99 12.31 0.74
C GLY A 50 6.55 11.82 2.06
N GLY A 51 6.45 10.55 2.31
CA GLY A 51 7.04 9.98 3.51
C GLY A 51 6.10 9.99 4.70
N MET A 52 6.58 9.44 5.79
CA MET A 52 5.76 9.29 6.97
C MET A 52 5.35 10.61 7.60
N THR A 53 6.18 11.64 7.49
CA THR A 53 5.82 12.92 8.05
C THR A 53 4.63 13.50 7.31
N ALA A 54 4.66 13.45 5.97
CA ALA A 54 3.56 13.96 5.19
C ALA A 54 2.30 13.14 5.46
N LEU A 55 2.45 11.83 5.55
CA LEU A 55 1.32 10.97 5.79
C LEU A 55 0.71 11.23 7.15
N SER A 56 1.55 11.45 8.17
CA SER A 56 1.06 11.75 9.50
C SER A 56 0.24 13.03 9.49
N GLN A 57 0.72 14.04 8.79
CA GLN A 57 0.01 15.29 8.75
C GLN A 57 -1.32 15.18 8.03
N LYS A 58 -1.34 14.48 6.92
CA LYS A 58 -2.58 14.37 6.17
C LYS A 58 -3.59 13.44 6.80
N SER A 59 -3.13 12.38 7.44
CA SER A 59 -4.05 11.43 8.03
C SER A 59 -4.42 11.79 9.45
N LYS A 60 -3.65 12.71 10.05
CA LYS A 60 -3.85 13.07 11.43
C LYS A 60 -3.55 11.93 12.39
N LEU A 61 -2.78 10.95 11.96
CA LEU A 61 -2.33 9.91 12.85
C LEU A 61 -0.89 10.21 13.20
N ASN A 62 -0.45 9.90 14.41
CA ASN A 62 0.89 10.30 14.77
C ASN A 62 1.90 9.34 14.16
N ARG A 63 3.11 9.82 13.97
CA ARG A 63 4.12 9.06 13.27
C ARG A 63 4.46 7.75 13.93
N GLU A 64 4.50 7.73 15.23
CA GLU A 64 4.82 6.52 15.93
C GLU A 64 3.79 5.45 15.66
N SER A 65 2.52 5.83 15.66
CA SER A 65 1.46 4.88 15.35
C SER A 65 1.58 4.39 13.92
N LEU A 66 1.93 5.29 12.99
CA LEU A 66 2.08 4.89 11.61
C LEU A 66 3.20 3.87 11.44
N TYR A 67 4.34 4.11 12.08
CA TYR A 67 5.43 3.17 11.96
C TYR A 67 5.03 1.82 12.53
N ARG A 68 4.29 1.83 13.63
CA ARG A 68 3.89 0.57 14.24
C ARG A 68 2.87 -0.16 13.36
N MET A 69 1.89 0.56 12.84
CA MET A 69 0.88 -0.06 12.00
C MET A 69 1.45 -0.65 10.73
N LEU A 70 2.42 0.02 10.15
CA LEU A 70 2.97 -0.43 8.89
C LEU A 70 4.23 -1.28 9.03
N SER A 71 4.56 -1.67 10.25
CA SER A 71 5.75 -2.49 10.43
C SER A 71 5.44 -3.92 10.00
N LYS A 72 6.46 -4.73 9.89
CA LYS A 72 6.29 -6.09 9.48
C LYS A 72 5.26 -6.83 10.30
N ASN A 73 5.20 -6.60 11.57
CA ASN A 73 4.22 -7.27 12.41
C ASN A 73 3.00 -6.43 12.70
N GLY A 74 2.78 -5.39 11.95
CA GLY A 74 1.66 -4.52 12.18
C GLY A 74 0.34 -5.20 11.92
N ASN A 75 -0.72 -4.69 12.52
CA ASN A 75 -2.03 -5.24 12.30
C ASN A 75 -3.04 -4.10 12.40
N PRO A 76 -3.03 -3.18 11.46
CA PRO A 76 -3.90 -2.02 11.53
C PRO A 76 -5.35 -2.38 11.32
N GLU A 77 -6.24 -1.61 11.94
CA GLU A 77 -7.65 -1.80 11.74
C GLU A 77 -8.03 -1.30 10.36
N ILE A 78 -9.11 -1.81 9.83
CA ILE A 78 -9.54 -1.41 8.51
C ILE A 78 -9.79 0.10 8.46
N LYS A 79 -10.29 0.67 9.55
CA LYS A 79 -10.53 2.09 9.59
C LYS A 79 -9.24 2.86 9.36
N SER A 80 -8.13 2.40 9.93
CA SER A 80 -6.85 3.05 9.75
C SER A 80 -6.37 2.91 8.33
N ILE A 81 -6.57 1.74 7.73
CA ILE A 81 -6.16 1.53 6.35
C ILE A 81 -6.92 2.49 5.44
N LEU A 82 -8.22 2.64 5.66
CA LEU A 82 -9.00 3.55 4.81
C LEU A 82 -8.53 4.98 4.98
N THR A 83 -8.22 5.37 6.21
CA THR A 83 -7.72 6.73 6.45
C THR A 83 -6.39 6.95 5.74
N LEU A 84 -5.50 5.96 5.78
CA LEU A 84 -4.22 6.10 5.13
C LEU A 84 -4.36 6.18 3.61
N LEU A 85 -5.21 5.33 3.05
CA LEU A 85 -5.40 5.36 1.60
C LEU A 85 -5.95 6.72 1.17
N TYR A 86 -6.93 7.22 1.90
CA TYR A 86 -7.51 8.49 1.54
C TYR A 86 -6.47 9.59 1.65
N ALA A 87 -5.63 9.56 2.68
CA ALA A 87 -4.58 10.56 2.84
C ALA A 87 -3.57 10.51 1.72
N MET A 88 -3.45 9.35 1.06
CA MET A 88 -2.53 9.21 -0.05
C MET A 88 -3.22 9.41 -1.40
N GLY A 89 -4.47 9.86 -1.38
CA GLY A 89 -5.17 10.13 -2.62
C GLY A 89 -5.77 8.90 -3.26
N LEU A 90 -5.97 7.84 -2.49
CA LEU A 90 -6.49 6.60 -3.03
C LEU A 90 -7.74 6.20 -2.29
N LYS A 91 -8.47 5.26 -2.83
CA LYS A 91 -9.63 4.77 -2.12
C LYS A 91 -9.75 3.29 -2.38
N LEU A 92 -10.37 2.60 -1.45
CA LEU A 92 -10.57 1.18 -1.57
C LEU A 92 -11.89 0.95 -2.26
N SER A 93 -11.95 0.00 -3.16
CA SER A 93 -13.22 -0.34 -3.77
C SER A 93 -13.33 -1.84 -3.83
N ILE A 94 -14.53 -2.32 -3.97
CA ILE A 94 -14.80 -3.74 -4.00
C ILE A 94 -15.43 -4.06 -5.32
N GLU A 95 -15.00 -5.15 -5.93
CA GLU A 95 -15.51 -5.57 -7.21
C GLU A 95 -16.01 -6.96 -7.16
N PRO A 96 -16.91 -7.34 -8.03
CA PRO A 96 -17.36 -8.71 -8.07
C PRO A 96 -16.19 -9.63 -8.41
N GLN A 97 -16.20 -10.81 -7.86
CA GLN A 97 -15.16 -11.73 -8.15
C GLN A 97 -15.38 -12.34 -9.51
N THR A 98 -14.38 -12.40 -10.35
CA THR A 98 -14.58 -12.97 -11.67
C THR A 98 -14.11 -14.37 -11.61
N ARG A 99 -14.59 -15.21 -12.57
CA ARG A 99 -14.27 -16.52 -12.53
C ARG A 99 -12.82 -16.77 -12.75
N ARG A 100 -12.09 -16.04 -13.41
CA ARG A 100 -10.81 -16.32 -13.58
C ARG A 100 -9.96 -15.89 -12.45
N ALA A 101 -10.41 -15.34 -11.44
CA ALA A 101 -9.63 -14.86 -10.39
C ALA A 101 -9.00 -16.01 -9.76
N LYS A 102 -7.84 -15.96 -9.37
CA LYS A 102 -7.29 -17.01 -8.72
C LYS A 102 -7.65 -17.01 -7.41
N SER A 103 -8.68 -16.92 -7.00
CA SER A 103 -9.08 -16.83 -5.68
C SER A 103 -9.24 -18.06 -5.01
N SER A 104 -8.59 -19.00 -5.34
CA SER A 104 -8.83 -20.23 -4.69
C SER A 104 -8.68 -20.14 -3.24
N LYS A 105 -7.99 -19.24 -2.70
CA LYS A 105 -7.94 -19.22 -1.34
C LYS A 105 -9.10 -18.66 -0.67
N VAL A 106 -10.04 -18.13 -1.29
CA VAL A 106 -11.19 -17.66 -0.63
C VAL A 106 -12.36 -18.39 -0.93
N LYS A 107 -12.33 -19.35 -1.73
CA LYS A 107 -13.51 -19.99 -2.09
C LYS A 107 -14.27 -20.58 -1.03
N GLU A 108 -13.73 -20.89 -0.03
CA GLU A 108 -14.51 -21.55 0.90
C GLU A 108 -15.27 -20.68 1.70
N VAL A 109 -15.24 -19.52 1.60
CA VAL A 109 -16.05 -18.70 2.33
C VAL A 109 -17.41 -18.97 2.29
N ALA A 110 -17.87 -19.48 1.47
CA ALA A 110 -19.29 -19.68 1.38
C ALA A 110 -19.93 -20.09 2.53
#